data_46e85ec7f716292543af38cb44d13323
#
_entry.id   46e85ec7f716292543af38cb44d13323
#
_cell.length_a   1.000
_cell.length_b   1.000
_cell.length_c   1.000
_cell.angle_alpha   90.00
_cell.angle_beta   90.00
_cell.angle_gamma   90.00
#
_symmetry.space_group_name_H-M   'P 1'
#
loop_
_entity.id
_entity.type
_entity.pdbx_description
1 polymer ?
#
loop_
_entity_poly.entity_id
_entity_poly.type
_entity_poly.pdbx_seq_one_letter_code
_entity_poly.pdbx_strand_id
1 'polypeptide(L)'
;YPNITSRKFTFDAKNLLAEFPPLKASSDTTYLLMMAHHDSRYPWKLMGDTITALGAVDDGYGLGIILESIHQALKYRKEWNQGIKVLFTDAEEVDLQGMKAAHQYNKEIFDNVGLILNIEARGPFGPALLFETSPGNERLVKLYADHARYPFGYSITNMVYQQMPNGTDFNIVRDSIAGFNFSPVQDINHYHTNLDNIHNISEKTIQHYGEQIMPLMKEYLTNKEYAEKSYFLAEED
;
A
#
# COMPACT_ATOMS: atom_id res chain seq x y z
N TYR A 1 34.98 9.96 5.33
CA TYR A 1 34.53 8.87 4.45
C TYR A 1 35.08 9.17 3.06
N PRO A 2 35.75 8.21 2.37
CA PRO A 2 36.23 8.42 1.02
C PRO A 2 35.06 8.64 0.08
N ASN A 3 35.23 9.54 -0.88
CA ASN A 3 34.27 9.85 -1.93
C ASN A 3 33.75 8.57 -2.59
N ILE A 4 32.53 8.17 -2.24
CA ILE A 4 31.79 7.16 -2.98
C ILE A 4 31.35 7.82 -4.27
N THR A 5 32.13 7.67 -5.32
CA THR A 5 31.68 7.97 -6.68
C THR A 5 30.43 7.11 -6.90
N SER A 6 29.29 7.75 -7.12
CA SER A 6 28.04 7.09 -7.43
C SER A 6 28.23 6.22 -8.67
N ARG A 7 28.41 4.91 -8.46
CA ARG A 7 28.31 3.97 -9.56
C ARG A 7 26.85 3.95 -10.00
N LYS A 8 26.56 4.33 -11.22
CA LYS A 8 25.25 4.12 -11.81
C LYS A 8 25.10 2.61 -12.00
N PHE A 9 24.18 2.01 -11.28
CA PHE A 9 23.76 0.65 -11.54
C PHE A 9 22.52 0.72 -12.42
N THR A 10 22.46 -0.15 -13.42
CA THR A 10 21.25 -0.40 -14.19
C THR A 10 20.75 -1.78 -13.77
N PHE A 11 19.49 -1.88 -13.41
CA PHE A 11 18.81 -3.12 -13.08
C PHE A 11 17.40 -3.11 -13.68
N ASP A 12 16.83 -4.28 -13.87
CA ASP A 12 15.47 -4.43 -14.37
C ASP A 12 14.54 -4.57 -13.16
N ALA A 13 13.76 -3.52 -12.88
CA ALA A 13 12.68 -3.60 -11.90
C ALA A 13 11.46 -4.31 -12.53
N LYS A 14 10.82 -5.20 -11.78
CA LYS A 14 9.70 -6.03 -12.24
C LYS A 14 8.49 -5.84 -11.33
N ASN A 15 7.71 -4.82 -11.60
CA ASN A 15 6.42 -4.64 -10.95
C ASN A 15 5.44 -5.73 -11.40
N LEU A 16 4.58 -6.16 -10.48
CA LEU A 16 3.51 -7.12 -10.75
C LEU A 16 2.16 -6.40 -10.67
N LEU A 17 1.40 -6.41 -11.75
CA LEU A 17 0.07 -5.85 -11.82
C LEU A 17 -0.97 -6.96 -11.98
N ALA A 18 -2.03 -6.91 -11.17
CA ALA A 18 -3.21 -7.75 -11.35
C ALA A 18 -4.48 -6.89 -11.32
N GLU A 19 -5.47 -7.24 -12.14
CA GLU A 19 -6.74 -6.54 -12.21
C GLU A 19 -7.91 -7.49 -12.00
N PHE A 20 -8.85 -7.06 -11.20
CA PHE A 20 -10.09 -7.76 -10.88
C PHE A 20 -11.27 -6.82 -11.17
N PRO A 21 -11.78 -6.78 -12.41
CA PRO A 21 -12.91 -5.93 -12.72
C PRO A 21 -14.20 -6.46 -12.08
N PRO A 22 -15.23 -5.61 -11.86
CA PRO A 22 -16.57 -6.07 -11.50
C PRO A 22 -17.15 -6.92 -12.65
N LEU A 23 -18.18 -7.71 -12.36
CA LEU A 23 -18.80 -8.57 -13.38
C LEU A 23 -19.46 -7.78 -14.53
N LYS A 24 -19.81 -6.52 -14.31
CA LYS A 24 -20.38 -5.59 -15.29
C LYS A 24 -19.46 -4.39 -15.47
N ALA A 25 -18.22 -4.64 -15.88
CA ALA A 25 -17.24 -3.59 -16.15
C ALA A 25 -17.61 -2.80 -17.44
N SER A 26 -17.26 -1.50 -17.43
CA SER A 26 -17.31 -0.59 -18.58
C SER A 26 -15.99 0.16 -18.69
N SER A 27 -15.85 0.99 -19.73
CA SER A 27 -14.69 1.90 -19.87
C SER A 27 -14.53 2.87 -18.70
N ASP A 28 -15.63 3.21 -18.05
CA ASP A 28 -15.68 4.20 -16.97
C ASP A 28 -15.61 3.55 -15.57
N THR A 29 -15.40 2.23 -15.52
CA THR A 29 -15.23 1.51 -14.26
C THR A 29 -14.03 2.05 -13.50
N THR A 30 -14.25 2.52 -12.26
CA THR A 30 -13.17 2.94 -11.35
C THR A 30 -12.63 1.76 -10.56
N TYR A 31 -11.42 1.93 -10.06
CA TYR A 31 -10.70 0.88 -9.35
C TYR A 31 -10.16 1.37 -8.01
N LEU A 32 -10.19 0.47 -7.03
CA LEU A 32 -9.33 0.52 -5.86
C LEU A 32 -7.95 -0.01 -6.25
N LEU A 33 -6.90 0.76 -6.05
CA LEU A 33 -5.52 0.27 -6.18
C LEU A 33 -4.97 -0.10 -4.81
N MET A 34 -4.60 -1.36 -4.64
CA MET A 34 -3.90 -1.85 -3.46
C MET A 34 -2.41 -1.99 -3.79
N MET A 35 -1.55 -1.41 -2.97
CA MET A 35 -0.11 -1.36 -3.21
C MET A 35 0.68 -1.88 -2.02
N ALA A 36 1.75 -2.61 -2.31
CA ALA A 36 2.79 -3.06 -1.41
C ALA A 36 4.06 -3.32 -2.22
N HIS A 37 5.24 -3.35 -1.61
CA HIS A 37 6.44 -3.75 -2.34
C HIS A 37 6.81 -5.20 -2.10
N HIS A 38 7.44 -5.83 -3.09
CA HIS A 38 7.82 -7.24 -3.01
C HIS A 38 9.33 -7.47 -2.96
N ASP A 39 10.11 -6.43 -3.13
CA ASP A 39 11.55 -6.50 -2.93
C ASP A 39 11.89 -6.48 -1.44
N SER A 40 13.11 -6.83 -1.14
CA SER A 40 13.60 -6.91 0.22
C SER A 40 15.01 -6.35 0.31
N ARG A 41 15.30 -5.75 1.43
CA ARG A 41 16.59 -5.15 1.70
C ARG A 41 17.69 -6.18 1.90
N TYR A 42 18.88 -5.87 1.42
CA TYR A 42 20.09 -6.65 1.73
C TYR A 42 20.40 -6.63 3.24
N PRO A 43 20.89 -7.71 3.88
CA PRO A 43 21.46 -8.88 3.23
C PRO A 43 20.46 -10.02 2.96
N TRP A 44 20.60 -10.66 1.81
CA TRP A 44 19.98 -11.93 1.49
C TRP A 44 21.02 -13.05 1.41
N LYS A 45 20.60 -14.28 1.62
CA LYS A 45 21.47 -15.48 1.55
C LYS A 45 20.90 -16.47 0.55
N LEU A 46 21.77 -16.97 -0.30
CA LEU A 46 21.46 -18.07 -1.22
C LEU A 46 22.01 -19.37 -0.62
N MET A 47 21.14 -20.36 -0.44
CA MET A 47 21.50 -21.69 0.05
C MET A 47 20.91 -22.74 -0.91
N GLY A 48 21.72 -23.18 -1.89
CA GLY A 48 21.22 -24.03 -2.97
C GLY A 48 20.16 -23.31 -3.78
N ASP A 49 18.96 -23.87 -3.86
CA ASP A 49 17.81 -23.30 -4.57
C ASP A 49 16.93 -22.39 -3.68
N THR A 50 17.36 -22.12 -2.46
CA THR A 50 16.59 -21.32 -1.49
C THR A 50 17.25 -19.97 -1.28
N ILE A 51 16.46 -18.91 -1.40
CA ILE A 51 16.86 -17.55 -1.03
C ILE A 51 16.20 -17.23 0.31
N THR A 52 16.99 -16.76 1.26
CA THR A 52 16.50 -16.20 2.51
C THR A 52 16.85 -14.72 2.54
N ALA A 53 15.84 -13.88 2.72
CA ALA A 53 15.97 -12.43 2.82
C ALA A 53 15.27 -11.91 4.09
N LEU A 54 15.50 -10.65 4.42
CA LEU A 54 14.72 -9.89 5.37
C LEU A 54 13.37 -9.53 4.75
N GLY A 55 12.47 -8.87 5.52
CA GLY A 55 11.24 -8.33 4.96
C GLY A 55 10.02 -9.22 5.18
N ALA A 56 10.00 -10.02 6.25
CA ALA A 56 8.78 -10.72 6.66
C ALA A 56 7.68 -9.73 7.10
N VAL A 57 8.10 -8.57 7.60
CA VAL A 57 7.25 -7.45 7.98
C VAL A 57 7.26 -6.40 6.88
N ASP A 58 8.43 -5.97 6.44
CA ASP A 58 8.69 -4.92 5.45
C ASP A 58 9.10 -5.53 4.07
N ASP A 59 8.18 -5.84 3.08
CA ASP A 59 6.75 -5.62 3.24
C ASP A 59 5.95 -6.93 3.03
N GLY A 60 6.40 -8.01 3.66
CA GLY A 60 5.67 -9.27 3.69
C GLY A 60 4.25 -9.14 4.27
N TYR A 61 4.03 -8.19 5.19
CA TYR A 61 2.71 -7.87 5.71
C TYR A 61 1.80 -7.33 4.62
N GLY A 62 2.25 -6.35 3.85
CA GLY A 62 1.47 -5.78 2.75
C GLY A 62 1.08 -6.83 1.74
N LEU A 63 2.02 -7.67 1.31
CA LEU A 63 1.74 -8.76 0.38
C LEU A 63 0.67 -9.71 0.92
N GLY A 64 0.82 -10.20 2.15
CA GLY A 64 -0.11 -11.15 2.76
C GLY A 64 -1.50 -10.56 2.98
N ILE A 65 -1.58 -9.33 3.47
CA ILE A 65 -2.83 -8.62 3.73
C ILE A 65 -3.60 -8.35 2.44
N ILE A 66 -2.92 -7.91 1.37
CA ILE A 66 -3.54 -7.67 0.06
C ILE A 66 -4.08 -8.98 -0.51
N LEU A 67 -3.29 -10.04 -0.53
CA LEU A 67 -3.72 -11.34 -1.07
C LEU A 67 -4.94 -11.89 -0.32
N GLU A 68 -4.95 -11.87 1.00
CA GLU A 68 -6.10 -12.32 1.79
C GLU A 68 -7.31 -11.41 1.60
N SER A 69 -7.12 -10.10 1.54
CA SER A 69 -8.20 -9.14 1.31
C SER A 69 -8.90 -9.40 -0.03
N ILE A 70 -8.14 -9.67 -1.10
CA ILE A 70 -8.69 -10.05 -2.41
C ILE A 70 -9.43 -11.37 -2.31
N HIS A 71 -8.85 -12.38 -1.67
CA HIS A 71 -9.50 -13.68 -1.48
C HIS A 71 -10.88 -13.52 -0.82
N GLN A 72 -10.99 -12.68 0.20
CA GLN A 72 -12.26 -12.41 0.86
C GLN A 72 -13.22 -11.59 -0.03
N ALA A 73 -12.70 -10.59 -0.74
CA ALA A 73 -13.50 -9.71 -1.60
C ALA A 73 -14.15 -10.48 -2.77
N LEU A 74 -13.45 -11.46 -3.34
CA LEU A 74 -13.98 -12.29 -4.42
C LEU A 74 -15.25 -13.05 -4.03
N LYS A 75 -15.49 -13.31 -2.75
CA LYS A 75 -16.70 -13.98 -2.26
C LYS A 75 -17.98 -13.17 -2.49
N TYR A 76 -17.87 -11.84 -2.56
CA TYR A 76 -18.99 -10.92 -2.84
C TYR A 76 -18.80 -10.13 -4.14
N ARG A 77 -18.02 -10.63 -5.11
CA ARG A 77 -17.75 -9.94 -6.39
C ARG A 77 -19.00 -9.58 -7.18
N LYS A 78 -20.13 -10.29 -6.97
CA LYS A 78 -21.42 -9.98 -7.59
C LYS A 78 -21.99 -8.63 -7.16
N GLU A 79 -21.55 -8.11 -6.02
CA GLU A 79 -21.99 -6.84 -5.45
C GLU A 79 -21.12 -5.66 -5.86
N TRP A 80 -19.99 -5.92 -6.57
CA TRP A 80 -19.04 -4.89 -6.93
C TRP A 80 -19.57 -3.96 -8.01
N ASN A 81 -19.43 -2.66 -7.77
CA ASN A 81 -19.61 -1.59 -8.73
C ASN A 81 -18.27 -1.09 -9.27
N GLN A 82 -17.22 -1.10 -8.45
CA GLN A 82 -15.84 -0.78 -8.78
C GLN A 82 -14.99 -2.03 -8.81
N GLY A 83 -13.80 -1.96 -9.45
CA GLY A 83 -12.85 -3.06 -9.51
C GLY A 83 -11.70 -2.92 -8.50
N ILE A 84 -10.82 -3.93 -8.48
CA ILE A 84 -9.56 -3.90 -7.75
C ILE A 84 -8.41 -3.99 -8.75
N LYS A 85 -7.42 -3.12 -8.60
CA LYS A 85 -6.07 -3.27 -9.13
C LYS A 85 -5.12 -3.57 -7.98
N VAL A 86 -4.14 -4.41 -8.21
CA VAL A 86 -3.06 -4.70 -7.27
C VAL A 86 -1.74 -4.40 -7.94
N LEU A 87 -0.93 -3.60 -7.31
CA LEU A 87 0.42 -3.30 -7.77
C LEU A 87 1.41 -3.72 -6.68
N PHE A 88 2.14 -4.79 -6.93
CA PHE A 88 3.32 -5.12 -6.15
C PHE A 88 4.54 -4.53 -6.84
N THR A 89 5.16 -3.56 -6.19
CA THR A 89 6.31 -2.83 -6.72
C THR A 89 7.61 -3.54 -6.40
N ASP A 90 8.59 -3.36 -7.27
CA ASP A 90 9.96 -3.81 -7.10
C ASP A 90 10.87 -2.60 -6.82
N ALA A 91 11.98 -2.84 -6.15
CA ALA A 91 12.99 -1.82 -5.88
C ALA A 91 12.45 -0.56 -5.15
N GLU A 92 11.51 -0.76 -4.23
CA GLU A 92 11.07 0.26 -3.28
C GLU A 92 12.25 0.66 -2.39
N GLU A 93 12.96 -0.33 -1.86
CA GLU A 93 14.13 -0.21 -0.99
C GLU A 93 15.36 0.43 -1.67
N VAL A 94 15.26 0.67 -2.96
CA VAL A 94 16.27 1.35 -3.80
C VAL A 94 15.70 2.67 -4.33
N ASP A 95 15.17 3.49 -3.42
CA ASP A 95 14.63 4.82 -3.72
C ASP A 95 13.38 4.77 -4.62
N LEU A 96 12.42 3.89 -4.33
CA LEU A 96 11.11 3.80 -4.99
C LEU A 96 11.20 3.60 -6.52
N GLN A 97 12.25 2.92 -7.01
CA GLN A 97 12.53 2.88 -8.45
C GLN A 97 11.44 2.18 -9.27
N GLY A 98 10.85 1.12 -8.73
CA GLY A 98 9.74 0.42 -9.39
C GLY A 98 8.51 1.31 -9.55
N MET A 99 8.12 2.02 -8.49
CA MET A 99 6.99 2.93 -8.52
C MET A 99 7.25 4.15 -9.41
N LYS A 100 8.45 4.73 -9.35
CA LYS A 100 8.86 5.82 -10.26
C LYS A 100 8.78 5.38 -11.72
N ALA A 101 9.25 4.17 -12.03
CA ALA A 101 9.17 3.61 -13.38
C ALA A 101 7.72 3.36 -13.81
N ALA A 102 6.88 2.78 -12.94
CA ALA A 102 5.47 2.59 -13.21
C ALA A 102 4.77 3.93 -13.51
N HIS A 103 4.97 4.93 -12.69
CA HIS A 103 4.36 6.25 -12.86
C HIS A 103 4.84 6.97 -14.14
N GLN A 104 6.10 6.78 -14.53
CA GLN A 104 6.67 7.44 -15.70
C GLN A 104 6.32 6.73 -17.01
N TYR A 105 6.35 5.40 -17.04
CA TYR A 105 6.31 4.60 -18.28
C TYR A 105 5.04 3.76 -18.45
N ASN A 106 4.29 3.50 -17.37
CA ASN A 106 3.10 2.66 -17.36
C ASN A 106 1.91 3.39 -16.72
N LYS A 107 1.65 4.61 -17.20
CA LYS A 107 0.61 5.49 -16.62
C LYS A 107 -0.78 4.86 -16.63
N GLU A 108 -1.04 3.95 -17.56
CA GLU A 108 -2.28 3.19 -17.67
C GLU A 108 -2.62 2.37 -16.42
N ILE A 109 -1.63 2.03 -15.59
CA ILE A 109 -1.87 1.40 -14.27
C ILE A 109 -2.77 2.27 -13.40
N PHE A 110 -2.58 3.59 -13.47
CA PHE A 110 -3.26 4.58 -12.65
C PHE A 110 -4.54 5.14 -13.29
N ASP A 111 -4.83 4.72 -14.53
CA ASP A 111 -6.07 5.09 -15.19
C ASP A 111 -7.26 4.51 -14.42
N ASN A 112 -8.28 5.35 -14.23
CA ASN A 112 -9.51 4.99 -13.51
C ASN A 112 -9.29 4.54 -12.06
N VAL A 113 -8.15 4.81 -11.42
CA VAL A 113 -7.95 4.61 -9.99
C VAL A 113 -8.61 5.76 -9.23
N GLY A 114 -9.62 5.45 -8.42
CA GLY A 114 -10.34 6.42 -7.60
C GLY A 114 -9.89 6.44 -6.14
N LEU A 115 -9.27 5.35 -5.67
CA LEU A 115 -8.76 5.23 -4.30
C LEU A 115 -7.53 4.34 -4.25
N ILE A 116 -6.55 4.70 -3.41
CA ILE A 116 -5.36 3.90 -3.13
C ILE A 116 -5.38 3.43 -1.67
N LEU A 117 -5.03 2.18 -1.44
CA LEU A 117 -4.63 1.64 -0.15
C LEU A 117 -3.16 1.18 -0.26
N ASN A 118 -2.25 1.97 0.27
CA ASN A 118 -0.84 1.59 0.39
C ASN A 118 -0.61 0.94 1.74
N ILE A 119 -0.10 -0.27 1.74
CA ILE A 119 0.14 -1.06 2.93
C ILE A 119 1.64 -1.23 3.09
N GLU A 120 2.14 -0.78 4.20
CA GLU A 120 3.55 -0.69 4.56
C GLU A 120 3.78 -1.31 5.93
N ALA A 121 5.01 -1.57 6.27
CA ALA A 121 5.32 -2.04 7.60
C ALA A 121 6.69 -1.55 8.09
N ARG A 122 6.66 -0.72 9.12
CA ARG A 122 7.88 -0.18 9.75
C ARG A 122 8.26 -0.86 11.06
N GLY A 123 7.36 -1.60 11.64
CA GLY A 123 7.58 -2.38 12.84
C GLY A 123 6.63 -3.57 12.90
N PRO A 124 7.04 -4.67 13.56
CA PRO A 124 6.26 -5.91 13.53
C PRO A 124 5.01 -5.88 14.40
N PHE A 125 4.92 -4.95 15.35
CA PHE A 125 3.90 -4.97 16.40
C PHE A 125 3.07 -3.69 16.44
N GLY A 126 2.00 -3.75 17.23
CA GLY A 126 1.07 -2.67 17.44
C GLY A 126 -0.05 -2.61 16.40
N PRO A 127 -0.94 -1.64 16.56
CA PRO A 127 -2.00 -1.43 15.59
C PRO A 127 -1.44 -0.88 14.28
N ALA A 128 -2.07 -1.23 13.16
CA ALA A 128 -1.83 -0.58 11.89
C ALA A 128 -2.26 0.89 12.01
N LEU A 129 -1.34 1.79 11.83
CA LEU A 129 -1.53 3.23 11.94
C LEU A 129 -1.80 3.81 10.56
N LEU A 130 -2.92 4.50 10.40
CA LEU A 130 -3.10 5.43 9.28
C LEU A 130 -2.21 6.64 9.57
N PHE A 131 -1.05 6.71 8.92
CA PHE A 131 -0.06 7.76 9.20
C PHE A 131 -0.04 8.86 8.15
N GLU A 132 -0.59 8.61 6.96
CA GLU A 132 -0.65 9.57 5.87
C GLU A 132 -1.90 9.36 5.01
N THR A 133 -2.42 10.45 4.45
CA THR A 133 -3.44 10.47 3.40
C THR A 133 -3.02 11.42 2.28
N SER A 134 -3.67 11.33 1.13
CA SER A 134 -3.59 12.38 0.10
C SER A 134 -4.12 13.72 0.63
N PRO A 135 -3.73 14.87 0.02
CA PRO A 135 -4.32 16.18 0.33
C PRO A 135 -5.82 16.24 0.04
N GLY A 136 -6.54 17.20 0.66
CA GLY A 136 -7.99 17.34 0.49
C GLY A 136 -8.74 16.14 1.06
N ASN A 137 -8.40 15.72 2.28
CA ASN A 137 -8.69 14.41 2.82
C ASN A 137 -9.99 14.29 3.63
N GLU A 138 -10.86 15.26 3.62
CA GLU A 138 -12.08 15.25 4.46
C GLU A 138 -12.94 14.02 4.18
N ARG A 139 -13.26 13.74 2.91
CA ARG A 139 -14.04 12.57 2.52
C ARG A 139 -13.32 11.24 2.81
N LEU A 140 -11.99 11.22 2.69
CA LEU A 140 -11.17 10.07 3.06
C LEU A 140 -11.24 9.79 4.56
N VAL A 141 -11.02 10.82 5.37
CA VAL A 141 -11.07 10.68 6.84
C VAL A 141 -12.47 10.24 7.28
N LYS A 142 -13.53 10.78 6.64
CA LYS A 142 -14.90 10.35 6.91
C LYS A 142 -15.10 8.88 6.53
N LEU A 143 -14.69 8.45 5.34
CA LEU A 143 -14.76 7.05 4.93
C LEU A 143 -14.05 6.14 5.94
N TYR A 144 -12.85 6.52 6.36
CA TYR A 144 -12.07 5.75 7.33
C TYR A 144 -12.77 5.68 8.70
N ALA A 145 -13.22 6.80 9.23
CA ALA A 145 -13.86 6.87 10.53
C ALA A 145 -15.20 6.09 10.59
N ASP A 146 -15.95 6.11 9.49
CA ASP A 146 -17.27 5.48 9.43
C ASP A 146 -17.19 3.95 9.21
N HIS A 147 -16.15 3.47 8.54
CA HIS A 147 -16.10 2.07 8.07
C HIS A 147 -14.97 1.22 8.66
N ALA A 148 -13.81 1.78 9.00
CA ALA A 148 -12.76 1.00 9.66
C ALA A 148 -13.24 0.52 11.03
N ARG A 149 -13.10 -0.79 11.32
CA ARG A 149 -13.66 -1.36 12.54
C ARG A 149 -12.95 -0.88 13.81
N TYR A 150 -11.65 -0.68 13.74
CA TYR A 150 -10.83 -0.17 14.83
C TYR A 150 -9.90 0.92 14.29
N PRO A 151 -10.45 2.10 13.92
CA PRO A 151 -9.65 3.14 13.30
C PRO A 151 -8.55 3.61 14.24
N PHE A 152 -7.33 3.70 13.70
CA PHE A 152 -6.15 4.13 14.45
C PHE A 152 -5.31 5.07 13.58
N GLY A 153 -5.43 6.37 13.84
CA GLY A 153 -4.72 7.42 13.11
C GLY A 153 -4.73 8.73 13.88
N TYR A 154 -3.72 9.55 13.65
CA TYR A 154 -3.57 10.85 14.29
C TYR A 154 -3.07 11.86 13.25
N SER A 155 -3.65 13.05 13.21
CA SER A 155 -3.22 14.10 12.29
C SER A 155 -1.74 14.49 12.47
N ILE A 156 -1.23 14.42 13.69
CA ILE A 156 0.17 14.71 13.99
C ILE A 156 1.14 13.74 13.31
N THR A 157 0.72 12.50 13.05
CA THR A 157 1.61 11.51 12.42
C THR A 157 1.94 11.89 10.99
N ASN A 158 1.00 12.44 10.24
CA ASN A 158 1.24 12.98 8.92
C ASN A 158 2.28 14.13 8.94
N MET A 159 2.13 15.06 9.89
CA MET A 159 3.07 16.16 10.05
C MET A 159 4.49 15.67 10.38
N VAL A 160 4.62 14.69 11.27
CA VAL A 160 5.90 14.09 11.64
C VAL A 160 6.50 13.36 10.45
N TYR A 161 5.71 12.54 9.75
CA TYR A 161 6.17 11.76 8.59
C TYR A 161 6.72 12.66 7.48
N GLN A 162 6.08 13.79 7.18
CA GLN A 162 6.54 14.75 6.18
C GLN A 162 7.92 15.38 6.50
N GLN A 163 8.38 15.32 7.76
CA GLN A 163 9.71 15.79 8.16
C GLN A 163 10.77 14.68 8.09
N MET A 164 10.37 13.45 7.83
CA MET A 164 11.29 12.31 7.75
C MET A 164 11.92 12.24 6.34
N PRO A 165 13.20 11.81 6.25
CA PRO A 165 13.91 11.77 4.97
C PRO A 165 13.53 10.58 4.07
N ASN A 166 12.67 9.70 4.53
CA ASN A 166 12.23 8.50 3.83
C ASN A 166 10.79 8.66 3.33
N GLY A 167 10.46 7.95 2.27
CA GLY A 167 9.14 7.91 1.66
C GLY A 167 8.68 6.48 1.45
N THR A 168 7.49 6.33 0.91
CA THR A 168 6.90 5.09 0.43
C THR A 168 6.44 5.28 -1.01
N ASP A 169 6.06 4.22 -1.68
CA ASP A 169 5.53 4.28 -3.04
C ASP A 169 4.34 5.23 -3.18
N PHE A 170 3.55 5.39 -2.14
CA PHE A 170 2.43 6.32 -2.11
C PHE A 170 2.85 7.77 -2.37
N ASN A 171 4.06 8.18 -1.97
CA ASN A 171 4.57 9.53 -2.18
C ASN A 171 4.62 9.96 -3.66
N ILE A 172 4.71 8.99 -4.58
CA ILE A 172 4.79 9.27 -6.03
C ILE A 172 3.43 9.68 -6.61
N VAL A 173 2.33 9.25 -6.00
CA VAL A 173 0.97 9.40 -6.56
C VAL A 173 -0.01 10.14 -5.65
N ARG A 174 0.32 10.35 -4.38
CA ARG A 174 -0.60 10.90 -3.37
C ARG A 174 -1.18 12.27 -3.71
N ASP A 175 -0.46 13.09 -4.48
CA ASP A 175 -0.92 14.43 -4.85
C ASP A 175 -1.89 14.43 -6.04
N SER A 176 -2.04 13.28 -6.70
CA SER A 176 -2.88 13.12 -7.90
C SER A 176 -3.99 12.08 -7.75
N ILE A 177 -3.88 11.17 -6.79
CA ILE A 177 -4.88 10.13 -6.54
C ILE A 177 -5.15 10.05 -5.04
N ALA A 178 -6.43 10.04 -4.69
CA ALA A 178 -6.86 9.92 -3.30
C ALA A 178 -6.42 8.59 -2.68
N GLY A 179 -5.97 8.60 -1.42
CA GLY A 179 -5.54 7.37 -0.82
C GLY A 179 -5.12 7.46 0.64
N PHE A 180 -4.84 6.28 1.16
CA PHE A 180 -4.41 6.03 2.53
C PHE A 180 -3.07 5.31 2.55
N ASN A 181 -2.24 5.65 3.52
CA ASN A 181 -0.95 5.02 3.76
C ASN A 181 -0.90 4.49 5.21
N PHE A 182 -0.74 3.18 5.34
CA PHE A 182 -0.78 2.47 6.62
C PHE A 182 0.54 1.82 6.96
N SER A 183 0.92 1.84 8.23
CA SER A 183 2.07 1.09 8.74
C SER A 183 1.95 0.84 10.25
N PRO A 184 2.27 -0.33 10.78
CA PRO A 184 2.53 -0.50 12.20
C PRO A 184 3.90 0.10 12.51
N VAL A 185 4.03 0.70 13.70
CA VAL A 185 5.22 1.47 14.07
C VAL A 185 5.79 1.08 15.44
N GLN A 186 5.29 0.02 16.05
CA GLN A 186 5.83 -0.45 17.32
C GLN A 186 7.05 -1.34 17.08
N ASP A 187 8.05 -1.22 17.94
CA ASP A 187 9.32 -1.94 17.87
C ASP A 187 10.09 -1.71 16.54
N ILE A 188 10.17 -0.45 16.14
CA ILE A 188 10.84 0.00 14.91
C ILE A 188 12.33 -0.39 14.82
N ASN A 189 12.94 -0.85 15.90
CA ASN A 189 14.30 -1.38 15.92
C ASN A 189 14.44 -2.71 15.13
N HIS A 190 13.34 -3.34 14.75
CA HIS A 190 13.34 -4.48 13.83
C HIS A 190 13.49 -4.04 12.37
N TYR A 191 13.05 -2.84 12.03
CA TYR A 191 13.06 -2.30 10.69
C TYR A 191 14.47 -2.29 10.07
N HIS A 192 14.61 -2.86 8.88
CA HIS A 192 15.87 -2.98 8.14
C HIS A 192 16.99 -3.73 8.89
N THR A 193 16.63 -4.65 9.77
CA THR A 193 17.56 -5.49 10.52
C THR A 193 17.24 -6.97 10.36
N ASN A 194 18.14 -7.84 10.80
CA ASN A 194 17.92 -9.29 10.81
C ASN A 194 16.78 -9.76 11.75
N LEU A 195 16.20 -8.85 12.51
CA LEU A 195 15.01 -9.09 13.33
C LEU A 195 13.72 -9.05 12.51
N ASP A 196 13.74 -8.47 11.30
CA ASP A 196 12.62 -8.55 10.36
C ASP A 196 12.60 -9.91 9.67
N ASN A 197 12.02 -10.87 10.36
CA ASN A 197 11.94 -12.26 9.93
C ASN A 197 10.64 -12.91 10.43
N ILE A 198 10.31 -14.09 9.91
CA ILE A 198 9.07 -14.82 10.19
C ILE A 198 8.83 -15.20 11.67
N HIS A 199 9.86 -15.14 12.52
CA HIS A 199 9.72 -15.44 13.94
C HIS A 199 9.26 -14.22 14.76
N ASN A 200 9.34 -13.04 14.17
CA ASN A 200 9.01 -11.77 14.81
C ASN A 200 7.77 -11.11 14.20
N ILE A 201 6.93 -11.85 13.50
CA ILE A 201 5.63 -11.36 13.01
C ILE A 201 4.57 -11.38 14.11
N SER A 202 3.55 -10.55 13.97
CA SER A 202 2.42 -10.44 14.89
C SER A 202 1.09 -10.71 14.20
N GLU A 203 0.48 -11.84 14.53
CA GLU A 203 -0.87 -12.16 14.06
C GLU A 203 -1.90 -11.10 14.48
N LYS A 204 -1.73 -10.47 15.64
CA LYS A 204 -2.62 -9.41 16.13
C LYS A 204 -2.52 -8.16 15.26
N THR A 205 -1.31 -7.82 14.82
CA THR A 205 -1.07 -6.68 13.92
C THR A 205 -1.69 -6.95 12.54
N ILE A 206 -1.47 -8.14 12.00
CA ILE A 206 -2.08 -8.59 10.73
C ILE A 206 -3.60 -8.56 10.82
N GLN A 207 -4.18 -9.08 11.92
CA GLN A 207 -5.62 -9.03 12.16
C GLN A 207 -6.14 -7.60 12.20
N HIS A 208 -5.45 -6.70 12.89
CA HIS A 208 -5.84 -5.30 12.97
C HIS A 208 -5.82 -4.61 11.60
N TYR A 209 -4.84 -4.91 10.75
CA TYR A 209 -4.86 -4.48 9.35
C TYR A 209 -6.13 -4.93 8.63
N GLY A 210 -6.46 -6.22 8.72
CA GLY A 210 -7.65 -6.76 8.11
C GLY A 210 -8.93 -6.07 8.58
N GLU A 211 -9.03 -5.75 9.86
CA GLU A 211 -10.18 -5.05 10.46
C GLU A 211 -10.32 -3.58 9.98
N GLN A 212 -9.26 -3.00 9.45
CA GLN A 212 -9.31 -1.67 8.84
C GLN A 212 -9.51 -1.76 7.31
N ILE A 213 -8.67 -2.53 6.63
CA ILE A 213 -8.61 -2.56 5.17
C ILE A 213 -9.87 -3.20 4.55
N MET A 214 -10.33 -4.32 5.11
CA MET A 214 -11.46 -5.06 4.51
C MET A 214 -12.78 -4.29 4.52
N PRO A 215 -13.19 -3.61 5.61
CA PRO A 215 -14.39 -2.80 5.58
C PRO A 215 -14.30 -1.61 4.60
N LEU A 216 -13.15 -0.93 4.56
CA LEU A 216 -12.90 0.15 3.59
C LEU A 216 -13.01 -0.34 2.14
N MET A 217 -12.35 -1.46 1.86
CA MET A 217 -12.41 -2.09 0.54
C MET A 217 -13.83 -2.51 0.18
N LYS A 218 -14.57 -3.13 1.10
CA LYS A 218 -15.96 -3.53 0.87
C LYS A 218 -16.83 -2.34 0.56
N GLU A 219 -16.75 -1.28 1.37
CA GLU A 219 -17.51 -0.06 1.15
C GLU A 219 -17.19 0.55 -0.21
N TYR A 220 -15.92 0.72 -0.54
CA TYR A 220 -15.51 1.26 -1.83
C TYR A 220 -16.06 0.43 -3.00
N LEU A 221 -15.94 -0.90 -2.95
CA LEU A 221 -16.33 -1.78 -4.04
C LEU A 221 -17.85 -1.85 -4.26
N THR A 222 -18.66 -1.66 -3.21
CA THR A 222 -20.10 -1.90 -3.27
C THR A 222 -20.94 -0.62 -3.30
N ASN A 223 -20.40 0.52 -2.91
CA ASN A 223 -21.11 1.79 -2.93
C ASN A 223 -20.95 2.48 -4.30
N LYS A 224 -22.07 2.74 -4.97
CA LYS A 224 -22.11 3.37 -6.30
C LYS A 224 -21.67 4.84 -6.31
N GLU A 225 -21.68 5.51 -5.16
CA GLU A 225 -21.27 6.91 -5.05
C GLU A 225 -19.79 7.10 -5.40
N TYR A 226 -18.96 6.06 -5.23
CA TYR A 226 -17.53 6.09 -5.52
C TYR A 226 -17.16 5.74 -6.96
N ALA A 227 -18.16 5.73 -7.87
CA ALA A 227 -17.93 5.45 -9.27
C ALA A 227 -17.17 6.59 -9.98
N GLU A 228 -17.21 7.80 -9.44
CA GLU A 228 -16.45 8.93 -9.99
C GLU A 228 -15.01 8.93 -9.47
N LYS A 229 -14.05 8.96 -10.40
CA LYS A 229 -12.61 8.93 -10.07
C LYS A 229 -12.18 10.05 -9.13
N SER A 230 -12.77 11.23 -9.29
CA SER A 230 -12.42 12.43 -8.50
C SER A 230 -13.16 12.54 -7.18
N TYR A 231 -14.05 11.61 -6.86
CA TYR A 231 -14.93 11.71 -5.69
C TYR A 231 -14.21 12.10 -4.40
N PHE A 232 -13.07 11.45 -4.11
CA PHE A 232 -12.31 11.71 -2.88
C PHE A 232 -11.32 12.88 -2.99
N LEU A 233 -11.09 13.41 -4.20
CA LEU A 233 -10.24 14.59 -4.45
C LEU A 233 -11.04 15.87 -4.57
N ALA A 234 -12.36 15.79 -4.73
CA ALA A 234 -13.22 16.97 -4.84
C ALA A 234 -13.24 17.71 -3.50
N GLU A 235 -12.92 18.99 -3.52
CA GLU A 235 -13.16 19.87 -2.40
C GLU A 235 -14.68 19.99 -2.17
N GLU A 236 -15.13 19.95 -0.93
CA GLU A 236 -16.49 20.32 -0.63
C GLU A 236 -16.62 21.84 -0.78
N ASP A 237 -17.59 22.31 -1.60
CA ASP A 237 -17.94 23.73 -1.78
C ASP A 237 -18.51 24.36 -0.50
#